data_49f47723cb89de288781d8ae1441dde8
#
_entry.id   49f47723cb89de288781d8ae1441dde8
#
_cell.length_a   1.000
_cell.length_b   1.000
_cell.length_c   1.000
_cell.angle_alpha   90.00
_cell.angle_beta   90.00
_cell.angle_gamma   90.00
#
_symmetry.space_group_name_H-M   'P 1'
#
loop_
_entity.id
_entity.type
_entity.pdbx_description
1 polymer ?
#
loop_
_entity_poly.entity_id
_entity_poly.type
_entity_poly.pdbx_seq_one_letter_code
_entity_poly.pdbx_strand_id
1 'polypeptide(L)' 'MSDNPQKLLKRSVTIAGHATSISLENAFWIRLKEIAVLKDYSLNQLVSEIDKTRTGNLSGAIRVYILENLGQNK' A
#
# COMPACT_ATOMS: atom_id res chain seq x y z
N MET A 1 -18.26 -13.12 1.47
CA MET A 1 -18.09 -12.86 1.69
C MET A 1 -17.62 -12.04 1.89
N SER A 2 -17.25 -11.74 2.09
CA SER A 2 -17.06 -10.87 2.19
C SER A 2 -16.01 -10.17 2.48
N ASP A 3 -15.76 -9.12 1.98
CA ASP A 3 -14.65 -8.29 2.19
C ASP A 3 -14.84 -7.47 3.43
N ASN A 4 -14.27 -7.93 4.50
CA ASN A 4 -14.26 -7.16 5.71
C ASN A 4 -13.18 -6.10 5.58
N PRO A 5 -13.53 -4.80 5.57
CA PRO A 5 -12.53 -3.73 5.38
C PRO A 5 -11.53 -3.64 6.52
N GLN A 6 -11.87 -4.16 7.68
CA GLN A 6 -10.97 -4.10 8.82
C GLN A 6 -10.11 -5.34 8.95
N LYS A 7 -10.30 -6.32 8.09
CA LYS A 7 -9.54 -7.55 8.18
C LYS A 7 -8.09 -7.30 7.78
N LEU A 8 -7.18 -7.69 8.66
CA LEU A 8 -5.76 -7.58 8.40
C LEU A 8 -5.30 -8.81 7.63
N LEU A 9 -4.77 -8.61 6.45
CA LEU A 9 -4.34 -9.71 5.60
C LEU A 9 -2.87 -9.54 5.24
N LYS A 10 -2.19 -10.67 5.14
CA LYS A 10 -0.80 -10.68 4.71
C LYS A 10 -0.78 -10.70 3.18
N ARG A 11 -0.04 -9.77 2.60
CA ARG A 11 0.04 -9.62 1.15
C ARG A 11 1.49 -9.76 0.70
N SER A 12 1.69 -10.42 -0.42
CA SER A 12 3.02 -10.55 -1.00
C SER A 12 3.29 -9.39 -1.92
N VAL A 13 4.46 -8.79 -1.78
CA VAL A 13 4.90 -7.72 -2.67
C VAL A 13 6.37 -7.96 -3.00
N THR A 14 6.83 -7.33 -4.08
CA THR A 14 8.22 -7.39 -4.48
C THR A 14 8.81 -5.99 -4.40
N ILE A 15 9.90 -5.87 -3.66
CA ILE A 15 10.58 -4.59 -3.45
C ILE A 15 12.05 -4.77 -3.80
N ALA A 16 12.53 -3.99 -4.76
CA ALA A 16 13.93 -4.04 -5.20
C ALA A 16 14.37 -5.47 -5.55
N GLY A 17 13.46 -6.22 -6.17
CA GLY A 17 13.77 -7.58 -6.60
C GLY A 17 13.60 -8.64 -5.52
N HIS A 18 13.22 -8.26 -4.32
CA HIS A 18 13.07 -9.21 -3.21
C HIS A 18 11.60 -9.39 -2.87
N ALA A 19 11.18 -10.63 -2.78
CA ALA A 19 9.83 -10.94 -2.33
C ALA A 19 9.74 -10.69 -0.84
N THR A 20 8.69 -10.02 -0.42
CA THR A 20 8.44 -9.78 0.99
C THR A 20 6.93 -9.83 1.21
N SER A 21 6.51 -9.79 2.45
CA SER A 21 5.09 -9.72 2.73
C SER A 21 4.81 -8.59 3.71
N ILE A 22 3.66 -8.00 3.56
CA ILE A 22 3.19 -6.94 4.45
C ILE A 22 1.82 -7.33 4.96
N SER A 23 1.51 -6.90 6.17
CA SER A 23 0.18 -7.06 6.73
C SER A 23 -0.53 -5.72 6.65
N LEU A 24 -1.69 -5.72 6.03
CA LEU A 24 -2.39 -4.47 5.77
C LEU A 24 -3.87 -4.75 5.79
N GLU A 25 -4.61 -3.85 6.41
CA GLU A 25 -6.06 -3.97 6.42
C GLU A 25 -6.61 -3.88 5.00
N ASN A 26 -7.68 -4.63 4.76
CA ASN A 26 -8.24 -4.72 3.42
C ASN A 26 -8.62 -3.34 2.86
N ALA A 27 -9.15 -2.46 3.69
CA ALA A 27 -9.52 -1.13 3.23
C ALA A 27 -8.32 -0.35 2.71
N PHE A 28 -7.18 -0.45 3.39
CA PHE A 28 -5.96 0.22 2.94
C PHE A 28 -5.41 -0.43 1.68
N TRP A 29 -5.50 -1.75 1.57
CA TRP A 29 -5.01 -2.44 0.38
C TRP A 29 -5.77 -1.99 -0.86
N ILE A 30 -7.10 -1.90 -0.77
CA ILE A 30 -7.93 -1.45 -1.87
C ILE A 30 -7.56 -0.03 -2.27
N ARG A 31 -7.41 0.85 -1.29
CA ARG A 31 -7.06 2.24 -1.56
C ARG A 31 -5.67 2.36 -2.19
N LEU A 32 -4.73 1.54 -1.74
CA LEU A 32 -3.39 1.56 -2.30
C LEU A 32 -3.42 1.20 -3.77
N LYS A 33 -4.21 0.20 -4.15
CA LYS A 33 -4.33 -0.18 -5.55
C LYS A 33 -4.94 0.95 -6.38
N GLU A 34 -5.92 1.66 -5.81
CA GLU A 34 -6.53 2.78 -6.51
C GLU A 34 -5.53 3.90 -6.76
N ILE A 35 -4.71 4.19 -5.75
CA ILE A 35 -3.69 5.22 -5.89
C ILE A 35 -2.67 4.84 -6.96
N ALA A 36 -2.28 3.57 -7.00
CA ALA A 36 -1.34 3.09 -8.00
C ALA A 36 -1.90 3.32 -9.41
N VAL A 37 -3.18 3.01 -9.61
CA VAL A 37 -3.81 3.23 -10.91
C VAL A 37 -3.80 4.72 -11.26
N LEU A 38 -4.14 5.58 -10.32
CA LEU A 38 -4.16 7.02 -10.56
C LEU A 38 -2.79 7.56 -10.93
N LYS A 39 -1.73 6.98 -10.40
CA LYS A 39 -0.38 7.42 -10.69
C LYS A 39 0.25 6.68 -11.85
N ASP A 40 -0.48 5.75 -12.44
CA ASP A 40 0.02 4.91 -13.54
C ASP A 40 1.24 4.10 -13.12
N TYR A 41 1.22 3.62 -11.89
CA TYR A 41 2.26 2.76 -11.34
C TYR A 41 1.73 1.36 -11.18
N SER A 42 2.61 0.36 -11.27
CA SER A 42 2.24 -0.95 -10.76
C SER A 42 2.21 -0.91 -9.24
N LEU A 43 1.51 -1.85 -8.64
CA LEU A 43 1.44 -1.90 -7.19
C LEU A 43 2.83 -2.06 -6.56
N ASN A 44 3.64 -2.96 -7.12
CA ASN A 44 5.00 -3.16 -6.61
C ASN A 44 5.85 -1.90 -6.76
N GLN A 45 5.66 -1.17 -7.85
CA GLN A 45 6.38 0.07 -8.07
C GLN A 45 6.00 1.11 -7.00
N LEU A 46 4.71 1.24 -6.71
CA LEU A 46 4.27 2.18 -5.70
C LEU A 46 4.80 1.80 -4.32
N VAL A 47 4.72 0.53 -3.96
CA VAL A 47 5.22 0.06 -2.67
C VAL A 47 6.72 0.29 -2.58
N SER A 48 7.46 0.09 -3.66
CA SER A 48 8.91 0.35 -3.67
C SER A 48 9.21 1.82 -3.43
N GLU A 49 8.43 2.72 -4.01
CA GLU A 49 8.63 4.15 -3.77
C GLU A 49 8.38 4.52 -2.31
N ILE A 50 7.33 3.95 -1.73
CA ILE A 50 7.04 4.19 -0.32
C ILE A 50 8.18 3.65 0.55
N ASP A 51 8.71 2.48 0.21
CA ASP A 51 9.79 1.87 0.97
C ASP A 51 11.04 2.73 0.99
N LYS A 52 11.33 3.43 -0.10
CA LYS A 52 12.53 4.26 -0.17
C LYS A 52 12.55 5.37 0.85
N THR A 53 11.39 5.88 1.24
CA THR A 53 11.30 7.05 2.10
C THR A 53 10.77 6.74 3.48
N ARG A 54 10.53 5.48 3.78
CA ARG A 54 9.95 5.15 5.07
C ARG A 54 10.96 5.34 6.20
N THR A 55 10.44 5.68 7.36
CA THR A 55 11.26 5.81 8.55
C THR A 55 10.88 4.80 9.63
N GLY A 56 9.81 4.05 9.42
CA GLY A 56 9.37 3.02 10.34
C GLY A 56 9.12 1.74 9.56
N ASN A 57 8.19 0.93 10.03
CA ASN A 57 7.88 -0.29 9.30
C ASN A 57 7.09 0.05 8.03
N LEU A 58 7.14 -0.88 7.09
CA LEU A 58 6.55 -0.63 5.78
C LEU A 58 5.03 -0.52 5.83
N SER A 59 4.37 -1.37 6.64
CA SER A 59 2.92 -1.30 6.74
C SER A 59 2.46 0.06 7.26
N GLY A 60 3.14 0.57 8.27
CA GLY A 60 2.84 1.89 8.80
C GLY A 60 3.09 2.98 7.78
N ALA A 61 4.19 2.89 7.04
CA ALA A 61 4.50 3.87 6.01
C ALA A 61 3.43 3.88 4.92
N ILE A 62 2.93 2.72 4.54
CA ILE A 62 1.87 2.63 3.55
C ILE A 62 0.60 3.30 4.06
N ARG A 63 0.23 3.05 5.31
CA ARG A 63 -0.97 3.68 5.88
C ARG A 63 -0.87 5.19 5.87
N VAL A 64 0.28 5.72 6.27
CA VAL A 64 0.49 7.17 6.28
C VAL A 64 0.43 7.72 4.86
N TYR A 65 1.07 7.04 3.93
CA TYR A 65 1.06 7.46 2.53
C TYR A 65 -0.37 7.56 2.00
N ILE A 66 -1.18 6.55 2.30
CA ILE A 66 -2.57 6.53 1.85
C ILE A 66 -3.33 7.72 2.42
N LEU A 67 -3.16 7.97 3.71
CA LEU A 67 -3.84 9.09 4.36
C LEU A 67 -3.43 10.42 3.75
N GLU A 68 -2.16 10.58 3.44
CA GLU A 68 -1.66 11.81 2.84
C GLU A 68 -2.18 12.02 1.43
N ASN A 69 -2.54 10.94 0.75
CA ASN A 69 -3.00 11.03 -0.63
C ASN A 69 -4.51 11.04 -0.77
N LEU A 70 -5.25 10.91 0.31
CA LEU A 70 -6.71 10.93 0.22
C LEU A 70 -7.24 12.29 -0.23
N GLY A 71 -6.58 13.35 0.15
CA GLY A 71 -7.03 14.68 -0.20
C GLY A 71 -6.67 15.12 -1.59
N GLN A 72 -5.99 14.30 -2.35
CA GLN A 72 -5.52 14.69 -3.68
C GLN A 72 -6.52 14.37 -4.78
N ASN A 73 -7.62 13.78 -4.42
CA ASN A 73 -8.64 13.46 -5.39
C ASN A 73 -9.67 14.54 -5.45
N LYS A 74 -9.27 15.66 -5.76
CA LYS A 74 -10.23 16.73 -5.77
C LYS A 74 -10.62 17.07 -7.13
#